data_dc671b0cf8ef5d2007493cdee469121d
#
_entry.id   dc671b0cf8ef5d2007493cdee469121d
#
_cell.length_a   1.000
_cell.length_b   1.000
_cell.length_c   1.000
_cell.angle_alpha   90.00
_cell.angle_beta   90.00
_cell.angle_gamma   90.00
#
_symmetry.space_group_name_H-M   'P 1'
#
loop_
_entity.id
_entity.type
_entity.pdbx_description
1 polymer ?
#
loop_
_entity_poly.entity_id
_entity_poly.type
_entity_poly.pdbx_seq_one_letter_code
_entity_poly.pdbx_strand_id
1 'polypeptide(L)'
;MYAYTVTDTSVTVFSDGKPYMATDSHPNFQEIKEKVLKEETDGLLELFDQEQAVIDYTDGNISVTHGVVSYKGEPVHNVLVDKILGCMSEGVMYKRLIRFLDKLMDNPSRRSVNELYRFLEHKNMPITPEGDFIAYKGVNSNFTDKYTGKFDNSVGKTLEMPRNTVCDDANIGCSEGFHAGSYDYAKGYASGGGHLLAVQINPADVVSVPHDCDCQKLRTTKYKVVGVVETIIETESTDDYYDGDVDEDYDDSAERAACLLNQVDYNEGYDEGYKQAKEDLVKGLLDK
;
A
#
# COMPACT_ATOMS: atom_id res chain seq x y z
N MET A 1 -32.27 -15.82 -20.02
CA MET A 1 -31.95 -16.02 -18.58
C MET A 1 -30.65 -16.81 -18.53
N TYR A 2 -29.66 -16.33 -17.80
CA TYR A 2 -28.39 -17.02 -17.62
C TYR A 2 -28.49 -18.02 -16.48
N ALA A 3 -27.77 -19.15 -16.54
CA ALA A 3 -27.51 -19.95 -15.36
C ALA A 3 -26.46 -19.22 -14.51
N TYR A 4 -26.66 -19.17 -13.19
CA TYR A 4 -25.74 -18.43 -12.30
C TYR A 4 -25.59 -19.08 -10.95
N THR A 5 -24.50 -18.73 -10.28
CA THR A 5 -24.25 -19.01 -8.86
C THR A 5 -23.84 -17.71 -8.18
N VAL A 6 -24.44 -17.41 -7.03
CA VAL A 6 -24.14 -16.21 -6.23
C VAL A 6 -23.78 -16.64 -4.82
N THR A 7 -22.68 -16.14 -4.32
CA THR A 7 -22.24 -16.26 -2.92
C THR A 7 -22.02 -14.86 -2.33
N ASP A 8 -21.57 -14.79 -1.08
CA ASP A 8 -21.23 -13.50 -0.47
C ASP A 8 -20.01 -12.85 -1.14
N THR A 9 -19.08 -13.66 -1.65
CA THR A 9 -17.79 -13.21 -2.17
C THR A 9 -17.59 -13.47 -3.67
N SER A 10 -18.54 -14.11 -4.35
CA SER A 10 -18.41 -14.41 -5.77
C SER A 10 -19.76 -14.49 -6.50
N VAL A 11 -19.74 -14.14 -7.78
CA VAL A 11 -20.83 -14.34 -8.74
C VAL A 11 -20.26 -15.04 -9.96
N THR A 12 -20.89 -16.12 -10.40
CA THR A 12 -20.58 -16.79 -11.66
C THR A 12 -21.83 -16.85 -12.53
N VAL A 13 -21.71 -16.41 -13.77
CA VAL A 13 -22.75 -16.44 -14.78
C VAL A 13 -22.28 -17.30 -15.94
N PHE A 14 -23.13 -18.17 -16.45
CA PHE A 14 -22.83 -19.02 -17.60
C PHE A 14 -23.56 -18.49 -18.84
N SER A 15 -22.82 -18.15 -19.88
CA SER A 15 -23.35 -17.75 -21.19
C SER A 15 -22.59 -18.47 -22.30
N ASP A 16 -23.32 -19.05 -23.24
CA ASP A 16 -22.77 -19.78 -24.40
C ASP A 16 -21.71 -20.84 -24.01
N GLY A 17 -21.94 -21.52 -22.89
CA GLY A 17 -21.04 -22.56 -22.37
C GLY A 17 -19.75 -22.03 -21.71
N LYS A 18 -19.62 -20.72 -21.55
CA LYS A 18 -18.47 -20.09 -20.87
C LYS A 18 -18.88 -19.54 -19.51
N PRO A 19 -18.06 -19.74 -18.46
CA PRO A 19 -18.24 -19.06 -17.19
C PRO A 19 -17.68 -17.63 -17.24
N TYR A 20 -18.44 -16.69 -16.70
CA TYR A 20 -18.03 -15.33 -16.36
C TYR A 20 -18.05 -15.24 -14.85
N MET A 21 -16.94 -14.91 -14.23
CA MET A 21 -16.81 -14.88 -12.77
C MET A 21 -16.30 -13.52 -12.30
N ALA A 22 -16.93 -13.02 -11.26
CA ALA A 22 -16.46 -11.86 -10.50
C ALA A 22 -16.40 -12.22 -9.01
N THR A 23 -15.33 -11.79 -8.35
CA THR A 23 -15.18 -11.86 -6.89
C THR A 23 -15.47 -10.49 -6.28
N ASP A 24 -15.55 -10.41 -4.94
CA ASP A 24 -15.75 -9.15 -4.20
C ASP A 24 -14.65 -8.12 -4.44
N SER A 25 -13.52 -8.54 -5.00
CA SER A 25 -12.44 -7.66 -5.47
C SER A 25 -12.70 -7.00 -6.81
N HIS A 26 -13.65 -7.50 -7.58
CA HIS A 26 -14.00 -6.90 -8.87
C HIS A 26 -14.69 -5.54 -8.66
N PRO A 27 -14.30 -4.45 -9.36
CA PRO A 27 -14.92 -3.13 -9.18
C PRO A 27 -16.44 -3.16 -9.32
N ASN A 28 -16.97 -3.88 -10.30
CA ASN A 28 -18.40 -3.98 -10.59
C ASN A 28 -19.12 -5.08 -9.80
N PHE A 29 -18.49 -5.73 -8.80
CA PHE A 29 -19.04 -6.90 -8.11
C PHE A 29 -20.46 -6.69 -7.58
N GLN A 30 -20.72 -5.55 -6.92
CA GLN A 30 -22.04 -5.27 -6.35
C GLN A 30 -23.10 -5.08 -7.42
N GLU A 31 -22.78 -4.37 -8.49
CA GLU A 31 -23.69 -4.16 -9.62
C GLU A 31 -24.01 -5.48 -10.34
N ILE A 32 -22.97 -6.31 -10.61
CA ILE A 32 -23.14 -7.65 -11.18
C ILE A 32 -24.06 -8.48 -10.28
N LYS A 33 -23.81 -8.51 -8.97
CA LYS A 33 -24.60 -9.28 -7.99
C LYS A 33 -26.06 -8.82 -7.98
N GLU A 34 -26.31 -7.52 -7.99
CA GLU A 34 -27.67 -6.95 -8.02
C GLU A 34 -28.41 -7.29 -9.32
N LYS A 35 -27.77 -7.10 -10.48
CA LYS A 35 -28.38 -7.44 -11.78
C LYS A 35 -28.71 -8.93 -11.89
N VAL A 36 -27.80 -9.80 -11.44
CA VAL A 36 -28.03 -11.27 -11.44
C VAL A 36 -29.21 -11.64 -10.55
N LEU A 37 -29.30 -11.10 -9.34
CA LEU A 37 -30.40 -11.37 -8.42
C LEU A 37 -31.76 -10.80 -8.91
N LYS A 38 -31.72 -9.72 -9.69
CA LYS A 38 -32.91 -9.13 -10.33
C LYS A 38 -33.23 -9.77 -11.70
N GLU A 39 -32.43 -10.74 -12.14
CA GLU A 39 -32.53 -11.39 -13.46
C GLU A 39 -32.42 -10.39 -14.64
N GLU A 40 -31.74 -9.27 -14.44
CA GLU A 40 -31.48 -8.26 -15.47
C GLU A 40 -30.31 -8.71 -16.35
N THR A 41 -30.52 -8.96 -17.62
CA THR A 41 -29.51 -9.50 -18.55
C THR A 41 -28.86 -8.43 -19.43
N ASP A 42 -29.49 -7.25 -19.53
CA ASP A 42 -28.99 -6.18 -20.40
C ASP A 42 -27.69 -5.57 -19.84
N GLY A 43 -26.63 -5.60 -20.66
CA GLY A 43 -25.31 -5.10 -20.30
C GLY A 43 -24.59 -5.91 -19.18
N LEU A 44 -25.16 -7.08 -18.78
CA LEU A 44 -24.61 -7.83 -17.65
C LEU A 44 -23.22 -8.41 -17.95
N LEU A 45 -22.99 -8.95 -19.15
CA LEU A 45 -21.71 -9.60 -19.48
C LEU A 45 -20.57 -8.61 -19.65
N GLU A 46 -20.86 -7.38 -20.09
CA GLU A 46 -19.89 -6.30 -20.20
C GLU A 46 -19.32 -5.89 -18.84
N LEU A 47 -20.11 -6.02 -17.77
CA LEU A 47 -19.65 -5.71 -16.41
C LEU A 47 -18.54 -6.64 -15.89
N PHE A 48 -18.38 -7.82 -16.48
CA PHE A 48 -17.31 -8.76 -16.13
C PHE A 48 -15.95 -8.42 -16.77
N ASP A 49 -15.89 -7.41 -17.64
CA ASP A 49 -14.63 -6.93 -18.21
C ASP A 49 -13.81 -6.22 -17.12
N GLN A 50 -12.76 -6.90 -16.62
CA GLN A 50 -11.91 -6.38 -15.56
C GLN A 50 -11.10 -5.17 -16.00
N GLU A 51 -10.63 -5.14 -17.24
CA GLU A 51 -9.84 -4.02 -17.77
C GLU A 51 -10.71 -2.76 -17.82
N GLN A 52 -11.91 -2.86 -18.39
CA GLN A 52 -12.86 -1.75 -18.43
C GLN A 52 -13.31 -1.33 -17.04
N ALA A 53 -13.58 -2.29 -16.15
CA ALA A 53 -13.98 -2.00 -14.78
C ALA A 53 -12.92 -1.22 -13.98
N VAL A 54 -11.62 -1.45 -14.21
CA VAL A 54 -10.54 -0.66 -13.60
C VAL A 54 -10.54 0.78 -14.13
N ILE A 55 -10.73 0.97 -15.44
CA ILE A 55 -10.82 2.29 -16.07
C ILE A 55 -11.95 3.09 -15.43
N ASP A 56 -13.14 2.51 -15.37
CA ASP A 56 -14.34 3.17 -14.82
C ASP A 56 -14.18 3.45 -13.32
N TYR A 57 -13.56 2.53 -12.57
CA TYR A 57 -13.34 2.66 -11.13
C TYR A 57 -12.39 3.79 -10.74
N THR A 58 -11.50 4.21 -11.66
CA THR A 58 -10.50 5.26 -11.46
C THR A 58 -10.77 6.50 -12.30
N ASP A 59 -12.00 6.68 -12.80
CA ASP A 59 -12.38 7.80 -13.66
C ASP A 59 -11.43 7.97 -14.87
N GLY A 60 -10.91 6.84 -15.38
CA GLY A 60 -9.96 6.80 -16.50
C GLY A 60 -8.50 7.08 -16.15
N ASN A 61 -8.17 7.33 -14.88
CA ASN A 61 -6.77 7.58 -14.48
C ASN A 61 -5.89 6.35 -14.67
N ILE A 62 -6.39 5.15 -14.30
CA ILE A 62 -5.66 3.90 -14.46
C ILE A 62 -6.33 3.06 -15.53
N SER A 63 -5.55 2.50 -16.44
CA SER A 63 -5.96 1.48 -17.38
C SER A 63 -5.07 0.25 -17.26
N VAL A 64 -5.67 -0.91 -17.48
CA VAL A 64 -4.97 -2.19 -17.62
C VAL A 64 -5.32 -2.74 -19.00
N THR A 65 -4.34 -2.93 -19.85
CA THR A 65 -4.57 -3.40 -21.21
C THR A 65 -3.49 -4.39 -21.60
N HIS A 66 -3.86 -5.63 -21.90
CA HIS A 66 -2.95 -6.71 -22.26
C HIS A 66 -1.80 -6.90 -21.23
N GLY A 67 -2.10 -6.75 -19.93
CA GLY A 67 -1.11 -6.90 -18.86
C GLY A 67 -0.21 -5.69 -18.65
N VAL A 68 -0.50 -4.55 -19.29
CA VAL A 68 0.19 -3.28 -19.05
C VAL A 68 -0.71 -2.37 -18.24
N VAL A 69 -0.22 -1.92 -17.07
CA VAL A 69 -0.89 -0.90 -16.25
C VAL A 69 -0.37 0.46 -16.67
N SER A 70 -1.28 1.39 -16.94
CA SER A 70 -0.93 2.77 -17.30
C SER A 70 -1.66 3.76 -16.40
N TYR A 71 -1.00 4.87 -16.07
CA TYR A 71 -1.61 6.01 -15.38
C TYR A 71 -1.66 7.20 -16.33
N LYS A 72 -2.87 7.72 -16.59
CA LYS A 72 -3.12 8.81 -17.56
C LYS A 72 -2.45 8.56 -18.93
N GLY A 73 -2.48 7.30 -19.37
CA GLY A 73 -1.91 6.85 -20.64
C GLY A 73 -0.42 6.52 -20.63
N GLU A 74 0.29 6.80 -19.56
CA GLU A 74 1.73 6.49 -19.44
C GLU A 74 1.94 5.17 -18.69
N PRO A 75 2.70 4.20 -19.24
CA PRO A 75 2.97 2.92 -18.59
C PRO A 75 3.63 3.11 -17.22
N VAL A 76 3.16 2.38 -16.23
CA VAL A 76 3.72 2.33 -14.87
C VAL A 76 4.32 0.96 -14.64
N HIS A 77 5.57 0.95 -14.21
CA HIS A 77 6.30 -0.27 -13.89
C HIS A 77 6.89 -0.15 -12.49
N ASN A 78 6.35 -0.90 -11.55
CA ASN A 78 6.88 -1.03 -10.20
C ASN A 78 6.31 -2.30 -9.53
N VAL A 79 6.82 -2.64 -8.37
CA VAL A 79 6.39 -3.83 -7.60
C VAL A 79 4.88 -3.83 -7.32
N LEU A 80 4.28 -2.66 -7.12
CA LEU A 80 2.83 -2.54 -6.91
C LEU A 80 2.04 -2.96 -8.15
N VAL A 81 2.51 -2.59 -9.34
CA VAL A 81 1.88 -3.00 -10.61
C VAL A 81 1.91 -4.53 -10.76
N ASP A 82 3.06 -5.16 -10.52
CA ASP A 82 3.18 -6.61 -10.57
C ASP A 82 2.23 -7.29 -9.58
N LYS A 83 2.10 -6.72 -8.37
CA LYS A 83 1.16 -7.21 -7.37
C LYS A 83 -0.30 -7.06 -7.80
N ILE A 84 -0.66 -5.94 -8.41
CA ILE A 84 -2.02 -5.69 -8.96
C ILE A 84 -2.34 -6.74 -10.01
N LEU A 85 -1.46 -6.93 -11.00
CA LEU A 85 -1.66 -7.90 -12.08
C LEU A 85 -1.77 -9.34 -11.56
N GLY A 86 -0.92 -9.71 -10.58
CA GLY A 86 -1.00 -11.00 -9.91
C GLY A 86 -2.35 -11.20 -9.22
N CYS A 87 -2.78 -10.23 -8.40
CA CYS A 87 -4.07 -10.29 -7.71
C CYS A 87 -5.26 -10.31 -8.69
N MET A 88 -5.20 -9.59 -9.81
CA MET A 88 -6.24 -9.62 -10.85
C MET A 88 -6.33 -11.02 -11.50
N SER A 89 -5.20 -11.64 -11.82
CA SER A 89 -5.16 -12.98 -12.41
C SER A 89 -5.70 -14.07 -11.48
N GLU A 90 -5.49 -13.90 -10.18
CA GLU A 90 -5.97 -14.81 -9.12
C GLU A 90 -7.39 -14.48 -8.64
N GLY A 91 -7.97 -13.35 -9.06
CA GLY A 91 -9.29 -12.88 -8.63
C GLY A 91 -9.34 -12.45 -7.16
N VAL A 92 -8.21 -12.02 -6.58
CA VAL A 92 -8.11 -11.65 -5.16
C VAL A 92 -7.79 -10.16 -5.00
N MET A 93 -8.34 -9.59 -3.99
CA MET A 93 -8.19 -8.23 -3.37
C MET A 93 -7.33 -7.17 -4.10
N TYR A 94 -7.54 -6.92 -5.39
CA TYR A 94 -6.79 -5.89 -6.13
C TYR A 94 -7.40 -4.48 -6.05
N LYS A 95 -8.69 -4.35 -5.77
CA LYS A 95 -9.43 -3.07 -5.78
C LYS A 95 -8.79 -2.00 -4.89
N ARG A 96 -8.38 -2.36 -3.65
CA ARG A 96 -7.68 -1.42 -2.76
C ARG A 96 -6.29 -1.03 -3.27
N LEU A 97 -5.61 -1.94 -3.98
CA LEU A 97 -4.31 -1.67 -4.59
C LEU A 97 -4.43 -0.70 -5.77
N ILE A 98 -5.49 -0.83 -6.57
CA ILE A 98 -5.83 0.14 -7.63
C ILE A 98 -6.07 1.52 -7.04
N ARG A 99 -6.87 1.63 -5.97
CA ARG A 99 -7.09 2.91 -5.28
C ARG A 99 -5.80 3.49 -4.68
N PHE A 100 -4.97 2.62 -4.11
CA PHE A 100 -3.69 3.03 -3.58
C PHE A 100 -2.76 3.54 -4.70
N LEU A 101 -2.69 2.85 -5.85
CA LEU A 101 -1.91 3.29 -7.01
C LEU A 101 -2.39 4.64 -7.53
N ASP A 102 -3.70 4.82 -7.71
CA ASP A 102 -4.28 6.08 -8.17
C ASP A 102 -3.84 7.26 -7.29
N LYS A 103 -3.96 7.12 -5.96
CA LYS A 103 -3.50 8.12 -5.00
C LYS A 103 -1.97 8.28 -4.97
N LEU A 104 -1.23 7.18 -5.10
CA LEU A 104 0.23 7.21 -5.10
C LEU A 104 0.77 8.00 -6.30
N MET A 105 0.12 7.88 -7.45
CA MET A 105 0.53 8.60 -8.67
C MET A 105 0.31 10.12 -8.60
N ASP A 106 -0.49 10.60 -7.66
CA ASP A 106 -0.60 12.03 -7.34
C ASP A 106 0.57 12.54 -6.47
N ASN A 107 1.45 11.65 -5.99
CA ASN A 107 2.62 12.05 -5.22
C ASN A 107 3.65 12.72 -6.14
N PRO A 108 4.08 13.97 -5.84
CA PRO A 108 5.03 14.70 -6.68
C PRO A 108 6.47 14.15 -6.61
N SER A 109 6.75 13.22 -5.71
CA SER A 109 8.06 12.58 -5.55
C SER A 109 8.13 11.27 -6.31
N ARG A 110 8.88 11.20 -7.42
CA ARG A 110 9.13 9.96 -8.15
C ARG A 110 9.70 8.86 -7.25
N ARG A 111 10.55 9.24 -6.31
CA ARG A 111 11.13 8.31 -5.34
C ARG A 111 10.04 7.68 -4.46
N SER A 112 9.14 8.49 -3.90
CA SER A 112 8.01 7.98 -3.09
C SER A 112 7.11 7.04 -3.89
N VAL A 113 6.84 7.36 -5.17
CA VAL A 113 6.05 6.50 -6.06
C VAL A 113 6.70 5.13 -6.24
N ASN A 114 8.01 5.05 -6.34
CA ASN A 114 8.72 3.80 -6.60
C ASN A 114 8.95 2.97 -5.33
N GLU A 115 9.13 3.61 -4.18
CA GLU A 115 9.61 2.96 -2.96
C GLU A 115 8.53 2.67 -1.91
N LEU A 116 7.45 3.48 -1.87
CA LEU A 116 6.49 3.43 -0.77
C LEU A 116 5.79 2.08 -0.62
N TYR A 117 5.31 1.48 -1.72
CA TYR A 117 4.58 0.21 -1.62
C TYR A 117 5.46 -0.92 -1.05
N ARG A 118 6.71 -1.02 -1.51
CA ARG A 118 7.66 -2.01 -0.98
C ARG A 118 7.89 -1.84 0.52
N PHE A 119 8.04 -0.59 0.96
CA PHE A 119 8.15 -0.28 2.38
C PHE A 119 6.92 -0.76 3.17
N LEU A 120 5.71 -0.47 2.68
CA LEU A 120 4.47 -0.89 3.34
C LEU A 120 4.32 -2.41 3.39
N GLU A 121 4.63 -3.11 2.30
CA GLU A 121 4.57 -4.57 2.22
C GLU A 121 5.57 -5.21 3.18
N HIS A 122 6.82 -4.74 3.19
CA HIS A 122 7.88 -5.26 4.07
C HIS A 122 7.57 -5.05 5.56
N LYS A 123 6.90 -3.95 5.91
CA LYS A 123 6.54 -3.63 7.30
C LYS A 123 5.10 -4.04 7.67
N ASN A 124 4.44 -4.82 6.84
CA ASN A 124 3.06 -5.32 7.04
C ASN A 124 2.04 -4.20 7.35
N MET A 125 2.19 -3.05 6.72
CA MET A 125 1.26 -1.93 6.91
C MET A 125 0.01 -2.11 6.04
N PRO A 126 -1.19 -2.13 6.61
CA PRO A 126 -2.40 -2.41 5.86
C PRO A 126 -2.83 -1.24 4.97
N ILE A 127 -3.29 -1.55 3.76
CA ILE A 127 -3.92 -0.60 2.84
C ILE A 127 -5.43 -0.65 3.06
N THR A 128 -6.05 0.52 3.24
CA THR A 128 -7.49 0.66 3.46
C THR A 128 -8.28 0.44 2.16
N PRO A 129 -9.60 0.19 2.23
CA PRO A 129 -10.45 0.09 1.03
C PRO A 129 -10.42 1.34 0.15
N GLU A 130 -10.20 2.52 0.75
CA GLU A 130 -10.11 3.81 0.07
C GLU A 130 -8.74 4.09 -0.56
N GLY A 131 -7.77 3.16 -0.39
CA GLY A 131 -6.42 3.29 -0.94
C GLY A 131 -5.48 4.17 -0.10
N ASP A 132 -5.85 4.52 1.12
CA ASP A 132 -4.90 5.04 2.11
C ASP A 132 -4.18 3.86 2.79
N PHE A 133 -3.20 4.13 3.63
CA PHE A 133 -2.59 3.09 4.45
C PHE A 133 -2.57 3.48 5.93
N ILE A 134 -2.42 2.46 6.78
CA ILE A 134 -2.30 2.64 8.22
C ILE A 134 -0.84 2.50 8.62
N ALA A 135 -0.34 3.53 9.30
CA ALA A 135 0.94 3.52 9.99
C ALA A 135 0.72 3.76 11.48
N TYR A 136 1.80 3.70 12.25
CA TYR A 136 1.72 3.84 13.70
C TYR A 136 2.56 5.01 14.19
N LYS A 137 2.15 5.58 15.34
CA LYS A 137 2.82 6.72 15.96
C LYS A 137 2.73 6.66 17.47
N GLY A 138 3.89 6.71 18.14
CA GLY A 138 3.95 6.86 19.60
C GLY A 138 3.85 8.34 20.00
N VAL A 139 3.03 8.64 21.01
CA VAL A 139 2.80 10.00 21.53
C VAL A 139 2.85 10.03 23.05
N ASN A 140 2.84 11.24 23.64
CA ASN A 140 2.78 11.44 25.09
C ASN A 140 1.40 11.03 25.66
N SER A 141 1.31 10.89 26.99
CA SER A 141 0.06 10.55 27.70
C SER A 141 -1.05 11.58 27.50
N ASN A 142 -0.73 12.82 27.16
CA ASN A 142 -1.67 13.88 26.82
C ASN A 142 -1.90 14.03 25.32
N PHE A 143 -1.59 13.01 24.54
CA PHE A 143 -1.71 12.98 23.07
C PHE A 143 -0.86 14.00 22.32
N THR A 144 0.09 14.67 22.94
CA THR A 144 1.02 15.53 22.21
C THR A 144 2.17 14.74 21.59
N ASP A 145 2.77 15.29 20.54
CA ASP A 145 3.94 14.68 19.91
C ASP A 145 5.14 14.62 20.87
N LYS A 146 5.97 13.58 20.72
CA LYS A 146 7.14 13.36 21.61
C LYS A 146 8.22 14.41 21.50
N TYR A 147 8.37 15.04 20.34
CA TYR A 147 9.50 15.91 20.03
C TYR A 147 9.25 17.36 20.45
N THR A 148 8.13 17.96 20.00
CA THR A 148 7.81 19.35 20.28
C THR A 148 6.81 19.54 21.40
N GLY A 149 5.97 18.53 21.69
CA GLY A 149 4.87 18.61 22.64
C GLY A 149 3.74 19.56 22.23
N LYS A 150 3.68 19.98 20.95
CA LYS A 150 2.76 21.02 20.46
C LYS A 150 1.60 20.48 19.65
N PHE A 151 1.81 19.39 18.92
CA PHE A 151 0.80 18.82 18.03
C PHE A 151 -0.16 17.92 18.81
N ASP A 152 -1.45 18.24 18.75
CA ASP A 152 -2.53 17.45 19.35
C ASP A 152 -2.87 16.27 18.46
N ASN A 153 -2.53 15.06 18.89
CA ASN A 153 -2.79 13.80 18.21
C ASN A 153 -4.00 13.04 18.81
N SER A 154 -4.96 13.73 19.38
CA SER A 154 -6.19 13.10 19.85
C SER A 154 -6.91 12.38 18.72
N VAL A 155 -7.60 11.29 19.02
CA VAL A 155 -8.35 10.49 18.03
C VAL A 155 -9.32 11.37 17.25
N GLY A 156 -9.38 11.19 15.92
CA GLY A 156 -10.18 11.98 15.00
C GLY A 156 -9.49 13.23 14.45
N LYS A 157 -8.37 13.66 15.04
CA LYS A 157 -7.61 14.83 14.54
C LYS A 157 -6.91 14.51 13.23
N THR A 158 -6.90 15.51 12.34
CA THR A 158 -6.05 15.55 11.15
C THR A 158 -4.99 16.62 11.35
N LEU A 159 -3.74 16.22 11.18
CA LEU A 159 -2.59 17.11 11.24
C LEU A 159 -2.03 17.30 9.84
N GLU A 160 -1.69 18.55 9.50
CA GLU A 160 -1.18 18.90 8.18
C GLU A 160 -0.12 20.01 8.28
N MET A 161 0.90 19.94 7.44
CA MET A 161 1.91 20.98 7.26
C MET A 161 2.29 21.13 5.78
N PRO A 162 2.80 22.28 5.35
CA PRO A 162 3.23 22.48 3.98
C PRO A 162 4.34 21.51 3.58
N ARG A 163 4.23 20.91 2.37
CA ARG A 163 5.19 19.90 1.89
C ARG A 163 6.64 20.40 1.85
N ASN A 164 6.85 21.67 1.47
CA ASN A 164 8.17 22.30 1.40
C ASN A 164 8.82 22.54 2.78
N THR A 165 8.13 22.26 3.88
CA THR A 165 8.69 22.29 5.23
C THR A 165 9.08 20.91 5.76
N VAL A 166 8.83 19.85 4.97
CA VAL A 166 9.17 18.47 5.32
C VAL A 166 10.46 18.08 4.61
N CYS A 167 11.41 17.53 5.36
CA CYS A 167 12.68 17.06 4.81
C CYS A 167 12.46 15.83 3.91
N ASP A 168 12.90 15.92 2.64
CA ASP A 168 12.83 14.88 1.63
C ASP A 168 14.12 14.04 1.52
N ASP A 169 15.20 14.44 2.20
CA ASP A 169 16.45 13.67 2.22
C ASP A 169 16.30 12.44 3.12
N ALA A 170 16.31 11.27 2.51
CA ALA A 170 16.20 9.99 3.22
C ALA A 170 17.48 9.61 3.98
N ASN A 171 18.63 10.26 3.72
CA ASN A 171 19.86 10.03 4.47
C ASN A 171 19.87 10.76 5.83
N ILE A 172 18.95 11.69 6.05
CA ILE A 172 18.80 12.40 7.32
C ILE A 172 17.72 11.69 8.16
N GLY A 173 18.10 11.06 9.24
CA GLY A 173 17.20 10.27 10.10
C GLY A 173 16.17 11.12 10.85
N CYS A 174 16.64 12.11 11.62
CA CYS A 174 15.77 13.03 12.36
C CYS A 174 15.77 14.41 11.72
N SER A 175 14.62 14.84 11.20
CA SER A 175 14.44 16.14 10.57
C SER A 175 12.97 16.54 10.58
N GLU A 176 12.67 17.70 9.98
CA GLU A 176 11.34 18.29 9.91
C GLU A 176 10.34 17.38 9.15
N GLY A 177 9.12 17.32 9.65
CA GLY A 177 8.03 16.53 9.09
C GLY A 177 7.29 15.69 10.15
N PHE A 178 6.11 15.25 9.82
CA PHE A 178 5.43 14.28 10.65
C PHE A 178 6.00 12.88 10.42
N HIS A 179 6.44 12.24 11.51
CA HIS A 179 6.93 10.87 11.48
C HIS A 179 5.83 9.90 11.89
N ALA A 180 5.70 8.83 11.12
CA ALA A 180 4.96 7.63 11.44
C ALA A 180 5.77 6.42 10.95
N GLY A 181 5.44 5.21 11.38
CA GLY A 181 6.23 4.06 10.98
C GLY A 181 5.55 2.73 11.26
N SER A 182 6.36 1.66 11.30
CA SER A 182 5.92 0.32 11.67
C SER A 182 5.39 0.29 13.10
N TYR A 183 4.64 -0.77 13.42
CA TYR A 183 4.15 -1.02 14.76
C TYR A 183 5.31 -1.07 15.78
N ASP A 184 6.35 -1.86 15.50
CA ASP A 184 7.48 -2.06 16.41
C ASP A 184 8.26 -0.78 16.64
N TYR A 185 8.53 -0.03 15.60
CA TYR A 185 9.17 1.30 15.71
C TYR A 185 8.35 2.25 16.59
N ALA A 186 7.07 2.39 16.31
CA ALA A 186 6.22 3.36 17.01
C ALA A 186 5.92 2.95 18.46
N LYS A 187 5.86 1.64 18.77
CA LYS A 187 5.65 1.09 20.12
C LYS A 187 6.73 1.58 21.08
N GLY A 188 8.00 1.65 20.64
CA GLY A 188 9.10 2.18 21.45
C GLY A 188 8.87 3.61 21.93
N TYR A 189 8.24 4.44 21.10
CA TYR A 189 7.90 5.84 21.44
C TYR A 189 6.64 5.96 22.31
N ALA A 190 5.81 4.94 22.43
CA ALA A 190 4.64 4.92 23.30
C ALA A 190 4.99 4.54 24.76
N SER A 191 6.23 4.14 25.05
CA SER A 191 6.69 3.76 26.39
C SER A 191 6.58 4.91 27.40
N GLY A 192 6.54 4.58 28.69
CA GLY A 192 6.49 5.58 29.78
C GLY A 192 5.10 6.22 29.95
N GLY A 193 4.01 5.48 29.69
CA GLY A 193 2.63 5.96 29.86
C GLY A 193 2.09 6.78 28.68
N GLY A 194 2.77 6.76 27.53
CA GLY A 194 2.28 7.32 26.28
C GLY A 194 1.27 6.41 25.59
N HIS A 195 0.78 6.85 24.43
CA HIS A 195 -0.17 6.10 23.61
C HIS A 195 0.46 5.69 22.28
N LEU A 196 0.15 4.47 21.83
CA LEU A 196 0.40 4.03 20.46
C LEU A 196 -0.86 4.30 19.62
N LEU A 197 -0.71 5.08 18.60
CA LEU A 197 -1.81 5.50 17.73
C LEU A 197 -1.72 4.81 16.35
N ALA A 198 -2.88 4.45 15.81
CA ALA A 198 -3.04 4.16 14.40
C ALA A 198 -3.34 5.47 13.66
N VAL A 199 -2.59 5.74 12.60
CA VAL A 199 -2.74 6.93 11.76
C VAL A 199 -2.96 6.53 10.31
N GLN A 200 -3.95 7.12 9.67
CA GLN A 200 -4.28 6.93 8.27
C GLN A 200 -3.56 7.99 7.42
N ILE A 201 -2.87 7.55 6.39
CA ILE A 201 -2.03 8.39 5.54
C ILE A 201 -2.42 8.16 4.07
N ASN A 202 -2.62 9.27 3.34
CA ASN A 202 -2.73 9.22 1.89
C ASN A 202 -1.32 9.05 1.29
N PRO A 203 -1.08 8.09 0.39
CA PRO A 203 0.23 7.91 -0.24
C PRO A 203 0.75 9.14 -0.98
N ALA A 204 -0.12 10.03 -1.47
CA ALA A 204 0.27 11.31 -2.06
C ALA A 204 1.00 12.24 -1.07
N ASP A 205 0.71 12.13 0.22
CA ASP A 205 1.26 12.99 1.26
C ASP A 205 2.63 12.54 1.79
N VAL A 206 3.09 11.33 1.43
CA VAL A 206 4.40 10.82 1.85
C VAL A 206 5.53 11.57 1.14
N VAL A 207 6.55 11.96 1.90
CA VAL A 207 7.68 12.75 1.40
C VAL A 207 8.94 11.90 1.28
N SER A 208 9.24 11.09 2.28
CA SER A 208 10.43 10.23 2.26
C SER A 208 10.31 9.06 3.23
N VAL A 209 11.08 8.00 2.95
CA VAL A 209 11.33 6.89 3.87
C VAL A 209 12.81 6.98 4.28
N PRO A 210 13.13 7.48 5.49
CA PRO A 210 14.50 7.55 5.96
C PRO A 210 15.16 6.19 6.07
N HIS A 211 16.45 6.12 5.76
CA HIS A 211 17.25 4.87 5.77
C HIS A 211 17.67 4.43 7.17
N ASP A 212 17.55 5.31 8.17
CA ASP A 212 17.84 4.95 9.56
C ASP A 212 16.73 4.08 10.17
N CYS A 213 17.01 3.47 11.33
CA CYS A 213 16.07 2.60 12.05
C CYS A 213 15.49 1.51 11.14
N ASP A 214 16.30 0.83 10.31
CA ASP A 214 15.91 -0.24 9.40
C ASP A 214 14.77 0.15 8.44
N CYS A 215 14.78 1.39 7.98
CA CYS A 215 13.71 1.93 7.15
C CYS A 215 12.30 1.74 7.77
N GLN A 216 12.17 1.77 9.11
CA GLN A 216 10.90 1.51 9.79
C GLN A 216 9.99 2.72 9.92
N LYS A 217 10.44 3.89 9.48
CA LYS A 217 9.67 5.15 9.55
C LYS A 217 9.54 5.83 8.21
N LEU A 218 8.53 6.67 8.10
CA LEU A 218 8.33 7.58 6.98
C LEU A 218 8.10 9.01 7.48
N ARG A 219 8.30 9.99 6.61
CA ARG A 219 7.87 11.37 6.77
C ARG A 219 6.71 11.67 5.86
N THR A 220 5.71 12.33 6.41
CA THR A 220 4.50 12.74 5.68
C THR A 220 4.16 14.19 6.02
N THR A 221 3.44 14.83 5.11
CA THR A 221 2.88 16.18 5.30
C THR A 221 1.57 16.12 6.07
N LYS A 222 0.86 14.98 6.03
CA LYS A 222 -0.49 14.88 6.56
C LYS A 222 -0.80 13.47 7.04
N TYR A 223 -1.57 13.37 8.11
CA TYR A 223 -2.20 12.13 8.56
C TYR A 223 -3.45 12.43 9.39
N LYS A 224 -4.31 11.44 9.51
CA LYS A 224 -5.47 11.43 10.39
C LYS A 224 -5.28 10.39 11.47
N VAL A 225 -5.49 10.75 12.74
CA VAL A 225 -5.49 9.80 13.86
C VAL A 225 -6.81 9.05 13.87
N VAL A 226 -6.76 7.73 13.64
CA VAL A 226 -7.97 6.89 13.52
C VAL A 226 -8.28 6.10 14.78
N GLY A 227 -7.30 5.88 15.67
CA GLY A 227 -7.56 5.17 16.92
C GLY A 227 -6.31 5.07 17.81
N VAL A 228 -6.55 4.66 19.04
CA VAL A 228 -5.50 4.18 19.96
C VAL A 228 -5.38 2.67 19.75
N VAL A 229 -4.16 2.19 19.54
CA VAL A 229 -3.90 0.76 19.46
C VAL A 229 -3.87 0.23 20.89
N GLU A 230 -4.92 -0.51 21.27
CA GLU A 230 -4.93 -1.24 22.52
C GLU A 230 -3.83 -2.31 22.45
N THR A 231 -2.90 -2.27 23.38
CA THR A 231 -1.93 -3.35 23.53
C THR A 231 -2.75 -4.60 23.83
N ILE A 232 -2.68 -5.61 22.95
CA ILE A 232 -3.07 -6.95 23.37
C ILE A 232 -2.15 -7.23 24.55
N ILE A 233 -2.72 -7.28 25.75
CA ILE A 233 -2.02 -7.75 26.94
C ILE A 233 -1.70 -9.20 26.60
N GLU A 234 -0.46 -9.46 26.19
CA GLU A 234 0.09 -10.80 26.24
C GLU A 234 -0.06 -11.18 27.70
N THR A 235 -1.06 -12.00 28.00
CA THR A 235 -1.11 -12.72 29.26
C THR A 235 0.17 -13.51 29.28
N GLU A 236 1.10 -13.07 30.13
CA GLU A 236 2.30 -13.83 30.43
C GLU A 236 1.84 -15.24 30.80
N SER A 237 2.04 -16.17 29.89
CA SER A 237 2.11 -17.56 30.23
C SER A 237 3.40 -17.67 31.04
N THR A 238 3.24 -17.69 32.36
CA THR A 238 4.28 -18.18 33.27
C THR A 238 4.58 -19.61 32.88
N ASP A 239 5.67 -19.81 32.13
CA ASP A 239 6.45 -21.03 32.27
C ASP A 239 7.84 -20.85 31.67
N ASP A 240 8.82 -21.06 32.60
CA ASP A 240 10.18 -21.51 32.43
C ASP A 240 11.27 -20.60 31.85
N TYR A 241 11.95 -19.96 32.78
CA TYR A 241 13.40 -19.95 33.02
C TYR A 241 14.22 -20.54 31.86
N TYR A 242 14.78 -19.71 31.02
CA TYR A 242 16.03 -19.99 30.33
C TYR A 242 16.98 -18.78 30.56
N ASP A 243 17.92 -19.04 31.50
CA ASP A 243 19.12 -18.23 31.69
C ASP A 243 20.05 -18.49 30.49
N GLY A 244 20.15 -17.56 29.60
CA GLY A 244 21.02 -17.58 28.44
C GLY A 244 21.50 -16.17 28.15
N ASP A 245 22.78 -15.95 28.40
CA ASP A 245 23.53 -14.73 28.10
C ASP A 245 23.13 -14.18 26.72
N VAL A 246 22.51 -13.01 26.72
CA VAL A 246 22.23 -12.27 25.49
C VAL A 246 23.53 -11.56 25.11
N ASP A 247 24.22 -12.07 24.10
CA ASP A 247 25.34 -11.40 23.46
C ASP A 247 24.85 -10.05 22.91
N GLU A 248 25.40 -8.97 23.44
CA GLU A 248 25.11 -7.56 23.11
C GLU A 248 25.68 -7.11 21.75
N ASP A 249 25.97 -8.03 20.83
CA ASP A 249 26.50 -7.71 19.50
C ASP A 249 25.54 -8.14 18.36
N TYR A 250 24.32 -7.59 18.36
CA TYR A 250 23.50 -7.65 17.15
C TYR A 250 24.00 -6.57 16.16
N ASP A 251 24.85 -6.98 15.23
CA ASP A 251 25.40 -6.09 14.19
C ASP A 251 24.30 -5.72 13.17
N ASP A 252 23.66 -4.59 13.41
CA ASP A 252 22.64 -3.93 12.57
C ASP A 252 23.16 -3.52 11.17
N SER A 253 24.49 -3.64 10.93
CA SER A 253 25.14 -3.20 9.70
C SER A 253 24.76 -4.05 8.48
N ALA A 254 24.47 -5.34 8.67
CA ALA A 254 24.10 -6.26 7.59
C ALA A 254 22.66 -6.03 7.09
N GLU A 255 21.70 -5.74 7.99
CA GLU A 255 20.32 -5.40 7.61
C GLU A 255 20.22 -4.01 6.98
N ARG A 256 21.02 -3.04 7.47
CA ARG A 256 21.17 -1.72 6.83
C ARG A 256 21.76 -1.84 5.44
N ALA A 257 22.81 -2.64 5.28
CA ALA A 257 23.42 -2.93 3.98
C ALA A 257 22.43 -3.62 3.04
N ALA A 258 21.62 -4.57 3.53
CA ALA A 258 20.57 -5.24 2.75
C ALA A 258 19.46 -4.29 2.32
N CYS A 259 19.03 -3.33 3.17
CA CYS A 259 18.08 -2.29 2.82
C CYS A 259 18.63 -1.35 1.72
N LEU A 260 19.90 -0.96 1.83
CA LEU A 260 20.57 -0.09 0.86
C LEU A 260 20.88 -0.82 -0.47
N LEU A 261 21.35 -2.07 -0.41
CA LEU A 261 21.65 -2.90 -1.58
C LEU A 261 20.37 -3.25 -2.36
N ASN A 262 19.27 -3.58 -1.67
CA ASN A 262 17.98 -3.82 -2.32
C ASN A 262 17.44 -2.57 -3.03
N GLN A 263 17.83 -1.35 -2.62
CA GLN A 263 17.46 -0.11 -3.30
C GLN A 263 18.36 0.16 -4.53
N VAL A 264 19.64 -0.16 -4.46
CA VAL A 264 20.61 0.02 -5.57
C VAL A 264 20.34 -1.00 -6.67
N ASP A 265 20.23 -2.27 -6.33
CA ASP A 265 19.97 -3.36 -7.28
C ASP A 265 18.60 -3.21 -7.98
N TYR A 266 17.60 -2.65 -7.28
CA TYR A 266 16.28 -2.38 -7.87
C TYR A 266 16.36 -1.27 -8.93
N ASN A 267 17.06 -0.17 -8.66
CA ASN A 267 17.15 0.93 -9.62
C ASN A 267 17.98 0.55 -10.86
N GLU A 268 19.05 -0.22 -10.70
CA GLU A 268 19.87 -0.71 -11.82
C GLU A 268 19.16 -1.83 -12.60
N GLY A 269 18.62 -2.83 -11.95
CA GLY A 269 17.89 -3.94 -12.59
C GLY A 269 16.56 -3.50 -13.24
N TYR A 270 15.92 -2.47 -12.70
CA TYR A 270 14.72 -1.89 -13.27
C TYR A 270 15.00 -1.14 -14.57
N ASP A 271 16.05 -0.33 -14.64
CA ASP A 271 16.41 0.41 -15.85
C ASP A 271 16.89 -0.56 -16.97
N GLU A 272 17.59 -1.63 -16.63
CA GLU A 272 17.99 -2.68 -17.59
C GLU A 272 16.79 -3.53 -18.05
N GLY A 273 15.93 -3.97 -17.15
CA GLY A 273 14.73 -4.74 -17.47
C GLY A 273 13.75 -3.97 -18.34
N TYR A 274 13.58 -2.66 -18.09
CA TYR A 274 12.75 -1.79 -18.91
C TYR A 274 13.31 -1.58 -20.31
N LYS A 275 14.61 -1.38 -20.44
CA LYS A 275 15.30 -1.29 -21.74
C LYS A 275 15.13 -2.57 -22.53
N GLN A 276 15.35 -3.74 -21.91
CA GLN A 276 15.20 -5.03 -22.54
C GLN A 276 13.77 -5.30 -23.00
N ALA A 277 12.78 -5.05 -22.16
CA ALA A 277 11.36 -5.21 -22.50
C ALA A 277 10.94 -4.29 -23.68
N LYS A 278 11.46 -3.08 -23.72
CA LYS A 278 11.22 -2.13 -24.82
C LYS A 278 11.89 -2.60 -26.12
N GLU A 279 13.11 -3.13 -26.07
CA GLU A 279 13.80 -3.68 -27.22
C GLU A 279 13.10 -4.94 -27.78
N ASP A 280 12.62 -5.82 -26.90
CA ASP A 280 11.87 -7.03 -27.27
C ASP A 280 10.51 -6.70 -27.90
N LEU A 281 9.82 -5.65 -27.40
CA LEU A 281 8.58 -5.15 -27.97
C LEU A 281 8.79 -4.58 -29.39
N VAL A 282 9.84 -3.78 -29.59
CA VAL A 282 10.20 -3.23 -30.91
C VAL A 282 10.59 -4.34 -31.89
N LYS A 283 11.32 -5.34 -31.40
CA LYS A 283 11.70 -6.51 -32.22
C LYS A 283 10.48 -7.34 -32.64
N GLY A 284 9.54 -7.59 -31.73
CA GLY A 284 8.28 -8.30 -32.02
C GLY A 284 7.35 -7.56 -32.98
N LEU A 285 7.51 -6.23 -33.12
CA LEU A 285 6.76 -5.42 -34.10
C LEU A 285 7.41 -5.37 -35.49
N LEU A 286 8.72 -5.61 -35.58
CA LEU A 286 9.47 -5.60 -36.84
C LEU A 286 9.49 -6.97 -37.53
N ASP A 287 9.20 -8.07 -36.80
CA ASP A 287 9.16 -9.44 -37.32
C ASP A 287 7.75 -9.89 -37.75
N LYS A 288 6.78 -8.96 -37.86
CA LYS A 288 5.45 -9.16 -38.42
C LYS A 288 5.22 -8.29 -39.66
#